data_42fb85ab2c673f53b270fe6b21c954ec
#
_entry.id   42fb85ab2c673f53b270fe6b21c954ec
#
_cell.length_a   1.000
_cell.length_b   1.000
_cell.length_c   1.000
_cell.angle_alpha   90.00
_cell.angle_beta   90.00
_cell.angle_gamma   90.00
#
_symmetry.space_group_name_H-M   'P 1'
#
loop_
_entity.id
_entity.type
_entity.pdbx_description
1 polymer ?
#
loop_
_entity_poly.entity_id
_entity_poly.type
_entity_poly.pdbx_seq_one_letter_code
_entity_poly.pdbx_strand_id
1 'polypeptide(L)'
;MGKYDDLIFTIPQEHHSWYGFVAPRGFFRGTTMMEKAKVYMDWTAVNKPLPMEVPHTHHCADEYLVFTYADMKNFFEFDAEIDVWIGEDPENLEMYTITQPTIIRVPPKMYHCPVNFRKINMEKPIVFSAVYLDGDWSKINRRVNAEGREEFSYDGAGIRRCVMDRSKECIYCGKCFSKAMKAAEEKGETKQNQPAKHQMDMLAPYYEMAKKPHTGKYDKYVYPYKPDVHTDSRFISPRGGFRGIEEMEGSRLWYLYNIVQQECTFGETHMHHAVEEYLFFTGADISKFFEFDAEIEISLGPDPEHLETYTITEPSVVRIPAGLWHGPVVIKRLGAPINFEPFYPNGSYGKVIYRDGQYIYKGRDLPRP
;
A
#
# COMPACT_ATOMS: atom_id res chain seq x y z
N MET A 1 -12.77 -7.99 25.92
CA MET A 1 -11.60 -7.51 25.18
C MET A 1 -10.65 -8.68 25.08
N GLY A 2 -10.39 -9.16 23.87
CA GLY A 2 -9.48 -10.28 23.61
C GLY A 2 -8.03 -9.87 23.88
N LYS A 3 -7.17 -10.83 24.08
CA LYS A 3 -5.75 -10.61 24.41
C LYS A 3 -4.98 -9.91 23.29
N TYR A 4 -5.44 -10.06 22.04
CA TYR A 4 -4.76 -9.57 20.83
C TYR A 4 -5.60 -8.54 20.06
N ASP A 5 -6.60 -7.90 20.69
CA ASP A 5 -7.42 -6.84 20.08
C ASP A 5 -6.55 -5.68 19.55
N ASP A 6 -5.42 -5.40 20.19
CA ASP A 6 -4.46 -4.37 19.80
C ASP A 6 -3.67 -4.69 18.50
N LEU A 7 -3.75 -5.93 18.05
CA LEU A 7 -3.15 -6.38 16.78
C LEU A 7 -4.11 -6.31 15.59
N ILE A 8 -5.38 -5.96 15.82
CA ILE A 8 -6.42 -5.89 14.79
C ILE A 8 -6.90 -4.45 14.68
N PHE A 9 -6.77 -3.89 13.49
CA PHE A 9 -7.10 -2.49 13.28
C PHE A 9 -8.01 -2.33 12.07
N THR A 10 -9.21 -1.76 12.29
CA THR A 10 -10.14 -1.41 11.20
C THR A 10 -9.59 -0.20 10.44
N ILE A 11 -9.45 -0.33 9.13
CA ILE A 11 -8.89 0.71 8.27
C ILE A 11 -9.91 1.86 8.17
N PRO A 12 -9.52 3.11 8.49
CA PRO A 12 -10.44 4.23 8.47
C PRO A 12 -10.70 4.73 7.05
N GLN A 13 -11.88 5.31 6.87
CA GLN A 13 -12.26 5.99 5.64
C GLN A 13 -11.70 7.41 5.62
N GLU A 14 -10.83 7.71 4.65
CA GLU A 14 -10.41 9.08 4.38
C GLU A 14 -11.25 9.68 3.24
N HIS A 15 -12.14 10.60 3.62
CA HIS A 15 -12.93 11.36 2.66
C HIS A 15 -12.15 12.61 2.22
N HIS A 16 -12.08 12.82 0.92
CA HIS A 16 -11.39 13.97 0.32
C HIS A 16 -12.09 14.39 -0.98
N SER A 17 -11.78 15.59 -1.44
CA SER A 17 -12.28 16.16 -2.70
C SER A 17 -11.14 16.41 -3.71
N TRP A 18 -10.08 15.65 -3.65
CA TRP A 18 -8.93 15.82 -4.54
C TRP A 18 -9.28 15.40 -5.97
N TYR A 19 -8.92 16.25 -6.91
CA TYR A 19 -9.17 15.96 -8.33
C TYR A 19 -8.48 14.67 -8.76
N GLY A 20 -9.23 13.82 -9.45
CA GLY A 20 -8.72 12.58 -10.03
C GLY A 20 -8.57 11.41 -9.07
N PHE A 21 -8.83 11.62 -7.78
CA PHE A 21 -8.81 10.55 -6.79
C PHE A 21 -10.22 10.13 -6.41
N VAL A 22 -10.41 8.83 -6.24
CA VAL A 22 -11.67 8.25 -5.77
C VAL A 22 -11.72 8.30 -4.24
N ALA A 23 -12.85 8.75 -3.69
CA ALA A 23 -13.08 8.81 -2.25
C ALA A 23 -14.30 7.95 -1.85
N PRO A 24 -14.30 7.38 -0.65
CA PRO A 24 -13.21 7.40 0.35
C PRO A 24 -12.06 6.48 -0.04
N ARG A 25 -10.84 6.79 0.41
CA ARG A 25 -9.70 5.88 0.29
C ARG A 25 -9.34 5.25 1.63
N GLY A 26 -8.68 4.08 1.57
CA GLY A 26 -8.08 3.42 2.73
C GLY A 26 -6.61 3.81 2.92
N PHE A 27 -6.15 3.80 4.16
CA PHE A 27 -4.73 3.95 4.49
C PHE A 27 -4.42 3.33 5.85
N PHE A 28 -3.17 2.91 6.00
CA PHE A 28 -2.63 2.41 7.26
C PHE A 28 -1.28 3.10 7.53
N ARG A 29 -1.17 3.77 8.67
CA ARG A 29 -0.01 4.62 9.00
C ARG A 29 0.79 4.06 10.18
N GLY A 30 1.25 2.84 10.06
CA GLY A 30 2.22 2.23 10.96
C GLY A 30 1.99 2.54 12.44
N THR A 31 3.02 3.01 13.11
CA THR A 31 3.01 3.30 14.55
C THR A 31 2.00 4.35 14.99
N THR A 32 1.54 5.21 14.09
CA THR A 32 0.50 6.22 14.40
C THR A 32 -0.86 5.58 14.66
N MET A 33 -1.14 4.43 14.05
CA MET A 33 -2.43 3.75 14.14
C MET A 33 -2.38 2.47 14.98
N MET A 34 -1.23 1.80 14.96
CA MET A 34 -1.02 0.55 15.68
C MET A 34 0.36 0.56 16.31
N GLU A 35 0.44 0.42 17.63
CA GLU A 35 1.72 0.42 18.35
C GLU A 35 2.70 -0.61 17.77
N LYS A 36 3.95 -0.20 17.56
CA LYS A 36 5.04 -1.02 16.99
C LYS A 36 4.87 -1.48 15.55
N ALA A 37 3.82 -1.07 14.85
CA ALA A 37 3.71 -1.37 13.43
C ALA A 37 4.78 -0.61 12.63
N LYS A 38 5.36 -1.26 11.61
CA LYS A 38 6.49 -0.73 10.83
C LYS A 38 6.15 -0.50 9.36
N VAL A 39 4.88 -0.55 9.02
CA VAL A 39 4.41 -0.40 7.64
C VAL A 39 3.50 0.81 7.55
N TYR A 40 3.77 1.65 6.57
CA TYR A 40 2.83 2.63 6.06
C TYR A 40 2.37 2.17 4.69
N MET A 41 1.08 2.22 4.43
CA MET A 41 0.50 1.91 3.13
C MET A 41 -0.76 2.72 2.91
N ASP A 42 -0.95 3.23 1.69
CA ASP A 42 -2.22 3.79 1.27
C ASP A 42 -2.74 3.10 0.00
N TRP A 43 -4.03 3.18 -0.22
CA TRP A 43 -4.70 2.65 -1.41
C TRP A 43 -5.49 3.79 -2.05
N THR A 44 -4.86 4.44 -3.01
CA THR A 44 -5.42 5.61 -3.69
C THR A 44 -5.82 5.24 -5.11
N ALA A 45 -7.13 5.09 -5.36
CA ALA A 45 -7.62 4.89 -6.71
C ALA A 45 -7.64 6.22 -7.47
N VAL A 46 -7.03 6.23 -8.66
CA VAL A 46 -6.90 7.39 -9.55
C VAL A 46 -7.73 7.13 -10.79
N ASN A 47 -8.69 8.02 -11.11
CA ASN A 47 -9.62 7.87 -12.22
C ASN A 47 -9.56 9.01 -13.25
N LYS A 48 -8.64 9.95 -13.12
CA LYS A 48 -8.44 11.05 -14.08
C LYS A 48 -6.95 11.36 -14.24
N PRO A 49 -6.54 11.84 -15.43
CA PRO A 49 -5.17 12.31 -15.62
C PRO A 49 -4.83 13.46 -14.67
N LEU A 50 -3.70 13.35 -13.99
CA LEU A 50 -3.17 14.40 -13.12
C LEU A 50 -1.67 14.21 -12.85
N PRO A 51 -0.91 15.28 -12.65
CA PRO A 51 0.42 15.23 -12.07
C PRO A 51 0.33 15.20 -10.54
N MET A 52 1.25 14.47 -9.92
CA MET A 52 1.39 14.39 -8.47
C MET A 52 2.81 14.67 -8.06
N GLU A 53 2.94 15.32 -6.92
CA GLU A 53 4.18 15.51 -6.19
C GLU A 53 5.28 16.25 -6.97
N VAL A 54 6.25 16.72 -6.25
CA VAL A 54 7.50 17.28 -6.75
C VAL A 54 8.65 16.34 -6.39
N PRO A 55 9.83 16.44 -7.04
CA PRO A 55 10.97 15.64 -6.64
C PRO A 55 11.28 15.77 -5.17
N HIS A 56 11.36 14.65 -4.49
CA HIS A 56 11.68 14.54 -3.08
C HIS A 56 12.43 13.25 -2.80
N THR A 57 12.93 13.10 -1.59
CA THR A 57 13.63 11.91 -1.13
C THR A 57 13.22 11.56 0.30
N HIS A 58 13.34 10.31 0.68
CA HIS A 58 13.19 9.82 2.04
C HIS A 58 14.54 9.52 2.64
N HIS A 59 14.77 9.98 3.88
CA HIS A 59 16.09 9.86 4.49
C HIS A 59 16.43 8.43 4.92
N CYS A 60 15.44 7.75 5.52
CA CYS A 60 15.63 6.44 6.14
C CYS A 60 14.70 5.35 5.59
N ALA A 61 13.59 5.72 4.96
CA ALA A 61 12.58 4.77 4.49
C ALA A 61 12.95 4.15 3.15
N ASP A 62 12.71 2.86 3.03
CA ASP A 62 12.65 2.14 1.76
C ASP A 62 11.19 2.22 1.29
N GLU A 63 10.94 2.96 0.22
CA GLU A 63 9.61 3.17 -0.32
C GLU A 63 9.37 2.31 -1.55
N TYR A 64 8.14 1.89 -1.72
CA TYR A 64 7.67 1.23 -2.94
C TYR A 64 6.46 1.96 -3.49
N LEU A 65 6.57 2.39 -4.75
CA LEU A 65 5.47 2.94 -5.53
C LEU A 65 4.81 1.78 -6.28
N VAL A 66 3.57 1.48 -5.95
CA VAL A 66 2.83 0.36 -6.51
C VAL A 66 1.72 0.89 -7.41
N PHE A 67 1.70 0.44 -8.66
CA PHE A 67 0.69 0.78 -9.66
C PHE A 67 -0.02 -0.49 -10.11
N THR A 68 -1.33 -0.57 -9.87
CA THR A 68 -2.15 -1.73 -10.24
C THR A 68 -3.50 -1.29 -10.80
N TYR A 69 -4.24 -2.21 -11.41
CA TYR A 69 -5.63 -1.94 -11.70
C TYR A 69 -6.47 -1.95 -10.41
N ALA A 70 -7.51 -1.12 -10.34
CA ALA A 70 -8.32 -1.02 -9.12
C ALA A 70 -9.19 -2.25 -8.88
N ASP A 71 -9.74 -2.86 -9.92
CA ASP A 71 -10.43 -4.15 -9.80
C ASP A 71 -9.40 -5.29 -9.77
N MET A 72 -9.04 -5.71 -8.59
CA MET A 72 -8.03 -6.74 -8.34
C MET A 72 -8.42 -8.12 -8.90
N LYS A 73 -9.69 -8.35 -9.22
CA LYS A 73 -10.14 -9.59 -9.91
C LYS A 73 -9.57 -9.67 -11.31
N ASN A 74 -9.29 -8.54 -11.92
CA ASN A 74 -8.75 -8.36 -13.25
C ASN A 74 -7.37 -7.66 -13.22
N PHE A 75 -6.53 -8.04 -12.28
CA PHE A 75 -5.27 -7.36 -11.91
C PHE A 75 -4.43 -6.87 -13.11
N PHE A 76 -4.39 -7.63 -14.20
CA PHE A 76 -3.56 -7.33 -15.38
C PHE A 76 -4.30 -6.51 -16.47
N GLU A 77 -5.56 -6.13 -16.27
CA GLU A 77 -6.30 -5.25 -17.19
C GLU A 77 -5.96 -3.76 -16.96
N PHE A 78 -4.71 -3.43 -17.07
CA PHE A 78 -4.17 -2.10 -16.81
C PHE A 78 -4.31 -1.21 -18.08
N ASP A 79 -5.13 -0.15 -18.03
CA ASP A 79 -5.36 0.77 -19.15
C ASP A 79 -4.97 2.21 -18.77
N ALA A 80 -3.68 2.42 -18.58
CA ALA A 80 -3.12 3.73 -18.25
C ALA A 80 -1.70 3.91 -18.82
N GLU A 81 -1.26 5.18 -18.91
CA GLU A 81 0.12 5.57 -19.14
C GLU A 81 0.55 6.52 -18.01
N ILE A 82 1.53 6.11 -17.21
CA ILE A 82 1.98 6.85 -16.03
C ILE A 82 3.48 7.08 -16.18
N ASP A 83 3.90 8.33 -16.13
CA ASP A 83 5.32 8.68 -16.17
C ASP A 83 5.82 8.93 -14.74
N VAL A 84 6.92 8.29 -14.38
CA VAL A 84 7.56 8.37 -13.07
C VAL A 84 9.03 8.72 -13.24
N TRP A 85 9.51 9.71 -12.52
CA TRP A 85 10.92 10.11 -12.56
C TRP A 85 11.63 9.64 -11.30
N ILE A 86 12.80 9.01 -11.46
CA ILE A 86 13.65 8.55 -10.36
C ILE A 86 15.13 8.83 -10.65
N GLY A 87 15.93 9.08 -9.63
CA GLY A 87 17.37 9.33 -9.77
C GLY A 87 18.07 9.72 -8.48
N GLU A 88 19.38 9.72 -8.50
CA GLU A 88 20.21 10.17 -7.37
C GLU A 88 20.35 11.69 -7.31
N ASP A 89 20.11 12.37 -8.43
CA ASP A 89 20.21 13.81 -8.59
C ASP A 89 18.87 14.35 -9.14
N PRO A 90 18.19 15.28 -8.46
CA PRO A 90 16.91 15.82 -8.88
C PRO A 90 16.98 16.62 -10.20
N GLU A 91 18.19 16.99 -10.68
CA GLU A 91 18.41 17.65 -11.97
C GLU A 91 18.72 16.66 -13.11
N ASN A 92 18.86 15.37 -12.78
CA ASN A 92 19.16 14.29 -13.72
C ASN A 92 18.32 13.04 -13.43
N LEU A 93 17.03 13.21 -13.36
CA LEU A 93 16.10 12.09 -13.17
C LEU A 93 15.88 11.36 -14.50
N GLU A 94 15.77 10.05 -14.46
CA GLU A 94 15.32 9.21 -15.57
C GLU A 94 13.82 8.98 -15.49
N MET A 95 13.15 9.05 -16.63
CA MET A 95 11.72 8.82 -16.75
C MET A 95 11.44 7.36 -17.08
N TYR A 96 10.49 6.78 -16.38
CA TYR A 96 9.92 5.46 -16.64
C TYR A 96 8.44 5.60 -16.95
N THR A 97 8.00 5.07 -18.10
CA THR A 97 6.59 5.05 -18.47
C THR A 97 5.98 3.70 -18.12
N ILE A 98 5.01 3.72 -17.23
CA ILE A 98 4.30 2.55 -16.71
C ILE A 98 3.05 2.34 -17.56
N THR A 99 2.93 1.16 -18.20
CA THR A 99 1.80 0.77 -19.05
C THR A 99 1.18 -0.59 -18.66
N GLN A 100 1.65 -1.16 -17.56
CA GLN A 100 1.18 -2.42 -16.99
C GLN A 100 1.37 -2.39 -15.47
N PRO A 101 0.72 -3.26 -14.69
CA PRO A 101 0.95 -3.32 -13.26
C PRO A 101 2.44 -3.39 -12.95
N THR A 102 2.92 -2.48 -12.10
CA THR A 102 4.36 -2.28 -11.86
C THR A 102 4.59 -1.85 -10.42
N ILE A 103 5.69 -2.32 -9.84
CA ILE A 103 6.22 -1.83 -8.58
C ILE A 103 7.59 -1.18 -8.82
N ILE A 104 7.80 -0.01 -8.24
CA ILE A 104 9.08 0.70 -8.26
C ILE A 104 9.59 0.81 -6.83
N ARG A 105 10.80 0.31 -6.57
CA ARG A 105 11.48 0.53 -5.31
C ARG A 105 12.25 1.83 -5.35
N VAL A 106 12.08 2.64 -4.33
CA VAL A 106 12.83 3.87 -4.10
C VAL A 106 13.68 3.69 -2.84
N PRO A 107 14.97 3.34 -2.97
CA PRO A 107 15.87 3.24 -1.83
C PRO A 107 15.99 4.58 -1.07
N PRO A 108 16.38 4.56 0.23
CA PRO A 108 16.66 5.77 0.98
C PRO A 108 17.58 6.74 0.22
N LYS A 109 17.26 8.03 0.27
CA LYS A 109 17.97 9.13 -0.38
C LYS A 109 17.88 9.20 -1.92
N MET A 110 17.18 8.27 -2.57
CA MET A 110 16.88 8.40 -4.00
C MET A 110 15.76 9.42 -4.20
N TYR A 111 15.97 10.34 -5.11
CA TYR A 111 14.93 11.27 -5.56
C TYR A 111 13.95 10.53 -6.47
N HIS A 112 12.69 10.82 -6.29
CA HIS A 112 11.62 10.33 -7.14
C HIS A 112 10.52 11.39 -7.24
N CYS A 113 9.58 11.18 -8.17
CA CYS A 113 8.59 12.16 -8.59
C CYS A 113 9.16 13.26 -9.51
N PRO A 114 8.30 13.94 -10.28
CA PRO A 114 6.84 13.80 -10.23
C PRO A 114 6.36 12.41 -10.66
N VAL A 115 5.10 12.09 -10.30
CA VAL A 115 4.32 11.03 -10.94
C VAL A 115 3.25 11.71 -11.79
N ASN A 116 3.20 11.41 -13.07
CA ASN A 116 2.21 11.97 -13.97
C ASN A 116 1.33 10.88 -14.54
N PHE A 117 0.10 10.80 -14.09
CA PHE A 117 -0.94 9.97 -14.71
C PHE A 117 -1.36 10.63 -16.02
N ARG A 118 -0.59 10.40 -17.07
CA ARG A 118 -0.75 11.07 -18.38
C ARG A 118 -2.02 10.63 -19.10
N LYS A 119 -2.34 9.34 -18.99
CA LYS A 119 -3.54 8.74 -19.56
C LYS A 119 -4.14 7.76 -18.58
N ILE A 120 -5.42 7.87 -18.34
CA ILE A 120 -6.20 6.93 -17.53
C ILE A 120 -7.54 6.69 -18.21
N ASN A 121 -7.93 5.44 -18.31
CA ASN A 121 -9.31 5.08 -18.60
C ASN A 121 -10.17 5.33 -17.36
N MET A 122 -11.10 6.27 -17.45
CA MET A 122 -11.92 6.68 -16.31
C MET A 122 -12.83 5.57 -15.76
N GLU A 123 -13.16 4.57 -16.59
CA GLU A 123 -13.93 3.39 -16.19
C GLU A 123 -13.05 2.29 -15.59
N LYS A 124 -11.72 2.41 -15.72
CA LYS A 124 -10.71 1.50 -15.21
C LYS A 124 -9.70 2.26 -14.34
N PRO A 125 -10.09 2.68 -13.13
CA PRO A 125 -9.19 3.41 -12.24
C PRO A 125 -7.92 2.61 -11.93
N ILE A 126 -6.81 3.31 -11.74
CA ILE A 126 -5.53 2.74 -11.33
C ILE A 126 -5.33 2.97 -9.85
N VAL A 127 -4.92 1.96 -9.13
CA VAL A 127 -4.45 2.12 -7.75
C VAL A 127 -3.00 2.58 -7.77
N PHE A 128 -2.74 3.66 -7.10
CA PHE A 128 -1.43 4.09 -6.66
C PHE A 128 -1.32 3.86 -5.15
N SER A 129 -0.35 3.06 -4.74
CA SER A 129 -0.02 2.86 -3.33
C SER A 129 1.41 3.28 -3.07
N ALA A 130 1.63 4.12 -2.07
CA ALA A 130 2.93 4.38 -1.50
C ALA A 130 3.10 3.48 -0.26
N VAL A 131 4.14 2.65 -0.28
CA VAL A 131 4.43 1.69 0.80
C VAL A 131 5.77 2.01 1.42
N TYR A 132 5.79 2.25 2.74
CA TYR A 132 7.02 2.51 3.50
C TYR A 132 7.21 1.42 4.54
N LEU A 133 8.43 0.87 4.63
CA LEU A 133 8.70 -0.28 5.49
C LEU A 133 9.12 0.06 6.92
N ASP A 134 9.35 1.31 7.24
CA ASP A 134 9.79 1.72 8.58
C ASP A 134 8.71 2.44 9.40
N GLY A 135 7.47 2.37 8.93
CA GLY A 135 6.28 2.78 9.70
C GLY A 135 5.99 4.27 9.73
N ASP A 136 6.93 5.10 9.33
CA ASP A 136 6.78 6.55 9.29
C ASP A 136 6.99 7.10 7.90
N TRP A 137 6.09 8.00 7.53
CA TRP A 137 6.18 8.77 6.31
C TRP A 137 6.86 10.11 6.58
N SER A 138 7.94 10.37 5.88
CA SER A 138 8.59 11.68 5.86
C SER A 138 9.24 11.93 4.52
N LYS A 139 9.23 13.17 4.04
CA LYS A 139 9.90 13.55 2.80
C LYS A 139 10.74 14.81 2.96
N ILE A 140 11.83 14.87 2.23
CA ILE A 140 12.69 16.04 2.11
C ILE A 140 12.50 16.58 0.70
N ASN A 141 11.82 17.72 0.59
CA ASN A 141 11.65 18.43 -0.66
C ASN A 141 12.86 19.37 -0.87
N ARG A 142 13.40 19.37 -2.07
CA ARG A 142 14.39 20.37 -2.50
C ARG A 142 13.70 21.44 -3.34
N ARG A 143 13.95 22.70 -3.02
CA ARG A 143 13.51 23.85 -3.82
C ARG A 143 14.72 24.72 -4.12
N VAL A 144 14.66 25.41 -5.25
CA VAL A 144 15.60 26.50 -5.54
C VAL A 144 14.82 27.81 -5.38
N ASN A 145 15.28 28.69 -4.48
CA ASN A 145 14.62 29.96 -4.24
C ASN A 145 14.91 30.98 -5.36
N ALA A 146 14.31 32.16 -5.26
CA ALA A 146 14.45 33.22 -6.27
C ALA A 146 15.89 33.72 -6.44
N GLU A 147 16.74 33.54 -5.43
CA GLU A 147 18.17 33.90 -5.46
C GLU A 147 19.06 32.75 -5.95
N GLY A 148 18.49 31.63 -6.44
CA GLY A 148 19.23 30.47 -6.93
C GLY A 148 19.83 29.61 -5.82
N ARG A 149 19.46 29.81 -4.55
CA ARG A 149 19.93 29.01 -3.42
C ARG A 149 19.04 27.81 -3.19
N GLU A 150 19.66 26.68 -2.88
CA GLU A 150 18.93 25.48 -2.48
C GLU A 150 18.31 25.64 -1.09
N GLU A 151 17.05 25.30 -1.00
CA GLU A 151 16.30 25.23 0.25
C GLU A 151 15.71 23.82 0.38
N PHE A 152 15.85 23.24 1.56
CA PHE A 152 15.28 21.94 1.89
C PHE A 152 14.13 22.15 2.87
N SER A 153 12.95 21.65 2.53
CA SER A 153 11.83 21.57 3.46
C SER A 153 11.58 20.12 3.85
N TYR A 154 11.41 19.91 5.14
CA TYR A 154 11.10 18.60 5.71
C TYR A 154 9.60 18.53 5.98
N ASP A 155 8.93 17.59 5.30
CA ASP A 155 7.56 17.21 5.58
C ASP A 155 7.59 15.83 6.23
N GLY A 156 7.15 15.72 7.46
CA GLY A 156 7.10 14.45 8.18
C GLY A 156 5.70 14.15 8.66
N ALA A 157 5.42 12.90 8.90
CA ALA A 157 4.28 12.46 9.70
C ALA A 157 4.52 12.85 11.16
N GLY A 158 4.68 14.14 11.41
CA GLY A 158 4.60 14.65 12.77
C GLY A 158 3.23 14.30 13.33
N ILE A 159 3.17 14.02 14.62
CA ILE A 159 1.93 13.79 15.36
C ILE A 159 0.94 14.91 15.03
N ARG A 160 -0.01 14.65 14.14
CA ARG A 160 -1.07 15.59 13.85
C ARG A 160 -2.10 15.51 14.96
N ARG A 161 -2.44 16.65 15.54
CA ARG A 161 -3.53 16.72 16.50
C ARG A 161 -4.88 16.62 15.82
N CYS A 162 -5.80 15.88 16.42
CA CYS A 162 -7.17 15.75 15.93
C CYS A 162 -7.84 17.14 15.87
N VAL A 163 -8.41 17.52 14.73
CA VAL A 163 -9.11 18.81 14.55
C VAL A 163 -10.35 18.89 15.44
N MET A 164 -10.99 17.75 15.71
CA MET A 164 -12.20 17.68 16.55
C MET A 164 -11.88 17.66 18.05
N ASP A 165 -10.69 17.17 18.42
CA ASP A 165 -10.24 17.07 19.80
C ASP A 165 -8.70 17.20 19.85
N ARG A 166 -8.23 18.41 20.07
CA ARG A 166 -6.80 18.73 20.04
C ARG A 166 -5.97 18.07 21.15
N SER A 167 -6.61 17.44 22.13
CA SER A 167 -5.92 16.64 23.14
C SER A 167 -5.46 15.28 22.61
N LYS A 168 -6.04 14.82 21.50
CA LYS A 168 -5.77 13.53 20.87
C LYS A 168 -4.97 13.67 19.60
N GLU A 169 -4.22 12.63 19.30
CA GLU A 169 -3.58 12.48 18.00
C GLU A 169 -4.62 12.23 16.91
N CYS A 170 -4.33 12.67 15.69
CA CYS A 170 -5.17 12.42 14.56
C CYS A 170 -4.99 10.97 14.07
N ILE A 171 -5.99 10.14 14.24
CA ILE A 171 -6.05 8.77 13.70
C ILE A 171 -6.62 8.72 12.28
N TYR A 172 -6.77 9.86 11.63
CA TYR A 172 -7.29 10.01 10.25
C TYR A 172 -8.63 9.32 10.00
N CYS A 173 -9.47 9.24 11.00
CA CYS A 173 -10.79 8.60 10.92
C CYS A 173 -11.80 9.27 9.97
N GLY A 174 -11.41 10.34 9.27
CA GLY A 174 -12.25 11.05 8.30
C GLY A 174 -13.39 11.90 8.89
N LYS A 175 -13.69 11.81 10.17
CA LYS A 175 -14.85 12.50 10.79
C LYS A 175 -14.84 14.02 10.61
N CYS A 176 -13.68 14.66 10.68
CA CYS A 176 -13.56 16.09 10.42
C CYS A 176 -13.75 16.42 8.93
N PHE A 177 -13.30 15.57 8.03
CA PHE A 177 -13.50 15.71 6.58
C PHE A 177 -14.96 15.53 6.20
N SER A 178 -15.63 14.51 6.72
CA SER A 178 -17.07 14.29 6.48
C SER A 178 -17.89 15.49 6.86
N LYS A 179 -17.56 16.18 7.97
CA LYS A 179 -18.23 17.41 8.40
C LYS A 179 -17.92 18.59 7.47
N ALA A 180 -16.67 18.72 7.04
CA ALA A 180 -16.26 19.79 6.11
C ALA A 180 -16.86 19.57 4.71
N MET A 181 -16.89 18.32 4.22
CA MET A 181 -17.54 17.97 2.95
C MET A 181 -19.04 18.22 2.96
N LYS A 182 -19.76 17.82 4.02
CA LYS A 182 -21.19 18.13 4.15
C LYS A 182 -21.45 19.63 4.14
N ALA A 183 -20.60 20.41 4.84
CA ALA A 183 -20.72 21.86 4.84
C ALA A 183 -20.40 22.49 3.47
N ALA A 184 -19.50 21.89 2.70
CA ALA A 184 -19.19 22.31 1.32
C ALA A 184 -20.29 21.93 0.33
N GLU A 185 -20.87 20.74 0.46
CA GLU A 185 -22.04 20.27 -0.31
C GLU A 185 -23.26 21.18 -0.07
N GLU A 186 -23.56 21.50 1.20
CA GLU A 186 -24.64 22.41 1.58
C GLU A 186 -24.44 23.82 1.01
N LYS A 187 -23.20 24.24 0.76
CA LYS A 187 -22.87 25.54 0.13
C LYS A 187 -22.75 25.47 -1.39
N GLY A 188 -22.90 24.31 -2.01
CA GLY A 188 -22.69 24.11 -3.45
C GLY A 188 -21.24 24.32 -3.89
N GLU A 189 -20.29 24.21 -2.98
CA GLU A 189 -18.84 24.43 -3.21
C GLU A 189 -18.09 23.19 -3.70
N THR A 190 -18.78 22.11 -4.06
CA THR A 190 -18.18 20.85 -4.58
C THR A 190 -17.64 21.03 -6.01
N LYS A 191 -16.79 22.02 -6.22
CA LYS A 191 -15.94 22.04 -7.40
C LYS A 191 -14.76 21.10 -7.12
N GLN A 192 -14.75 19.95 -7.79
CA GLN A 192 -13.53 19.14 -7.87
C GLN A 192 -12.41 20.05 -8.35
N ASN A 193 -11.39 20.26 -7.51
CA ASN A 193 -10.24 21.06 -7.88
C ASN A 193 -9.53 20.38 -9.05
N GLN A 194 -9.69 20.90 -10.26
CA GLN A 194 -8.87 20.45 -11.37
C GLN A 194 -7.41 20.84 -11.09
N PRO A 195 -6.43 20.06 -11.58
CA PRO A 195 -5.05 20.47 -11.51
C PRO A 195 -4.94 21.89 -12.08
N ALA A 196 -4.42 22.79 -11.29
CA ALA A 196 -4.23 24.15 -11.76
C ALA A 196 -3.23 24.10 -12.95
N LYS A 197 -3.39 25.01 -13.91
CA LYS A 197 -2.50 25.09 -15.09
C LYS A 197 -1.01 25.05 -14.70
N HIS A 198 -0.66 25.71 -13.59
CA HIS A 198 0.73 25.73 -13.09
C HIS A 198 1.26 24.34 -12.70
N GLN A 199 0.39 23.37 -12.29
CA GLN A 199 0.84 22.01 -12.01
C GLN A 199 1.22 21.25 -13.28
N MET A 200 0.53 21.53 -14.39
CA MET A 200 0.91 20.99 -15.70
C MET A 200 2.18 21.65 -16.23
N ASP A 201 2.31 22.96 -16.05
CA ASP A 201 3.51 23.73 -16.44
C ASP A 201 4.76 23.26 -15.65
N MET A 202 4.58 22.75 -14.43
CA MET A 202 5.64 22.15 -13.61
C MET A 202 6.31 20.96 -14.31
N LEU A 203 5.63 20.22 -15.15
CA LEU A 203 6.15 19.01 -15.78
C LEU A 203 7.12 19.30 -16.94
N ALA A 204 7.07 20.49 -17.52
CA ALA A 204 7.88 20.83 -18.69
C ALA A 204 9.39 20.57 -18.48
N PRO A 205 10.04 20.97 -17.37
CA PRO A 205 11.46 20.69 -17.14
C PRO A 205 11.77 19.18 -17.08
N TYR A 206 10.86 18.38 -16.57
CA TYR A 206 11.06 16.92 -16.42
C TYR A 206 10.92 16.22 -17.77
N TYR A 207 10.00 16.65 -18.64
CA TYR A 207 9.93 16.15 -20.02
C TYR A 207 11.14 16.60 -20.86
N GLU A 208 11.74 17.76 -20.59
CA GLU A 208 13.03 18.12 -21.18
C GLU A 208 14.16 17.18 -20.73
N MET A 209 14.20 16.82 -19.44
CA MET A 209 15.14 15.80 -18.93
C MET A 209 14.95 14.45 -19.64
N ALA A 210 13.70 14.05 -19.86
CA ALA A 210 13.35 12.78 -20.51
C ALA A 210 13.78 12.68 -21.98
N LYS A 211 14.19 13.78 -22.63
CA LYS A 211 14.79 13.75 -23.97
C LYS A 211 16.22 13.22 -23.96
N LYS A 212 16.87 13.18 -22.80
CA LYS A 212 18.19 12.55 -22.64
C LYS A 212 18.07 11.04 -22.85
N PRO A 213 19.10 10.37 -23.38
CA PRO A 213 19.08 8.92 -23.51
C PRO A 213 18.86 8.24 -22.15
N HIS A 214 17.95 7.28 -22.13
CA HIS A 214 17.73 6.41 -20.99
C HIS A 214 18.99 5.59 -20.74
N THR A 215 19.54 5.62 -19.53
CA THR A 215 20.80 4.93 -19.22
C THR A 215 20.60 3.50 -18.74
N GLY A 216 19.40 3.19 -18.25
CA GLY A 216 19.07 1.91 -17.61
C GLY A 216 19.64 1.75 -16.21
N LYS A 217 20.24 2.80 -15.63
CA LYS A 217 20.87 2.75 -14.31
C LYS A 217 19.90 2.31 -13.21
N TYR A 218 18.64 2.67 -13.34
CA TYR A 218 17.61 2.44 -12.34
C TYR A 218 16.62 1.32 -12.73
N ASP A 219 16.81 0.62 -13.85
CA ASP A 219 15.94 -0.48 -14.32
C ASP A 219 15.76 -1.56 -13.26
N LYS A 220 16.81 -1.83 -12.47
CA LYS A 220 16.80 -2.80 -11.37
C LYS A 220 15.81 -2.47 -10.25
N TYR A 221 15.25 -1.26 -10.21
CA TYR A 221 14.25 -0.82 -9.24
C TYR A 221 12.83 -0.83 -9.79
N VAL A 222 12.66 -1.11 -11.09
CA VAL A 222 11.36 -1.13 -11.78
C VAL A 222 10.99 -2.55 -12.12
N TYR A 223 9.94 -3.08 -11.49
CA TYR A 223 9.52 -4.46 -11.69
C TYR A 223 8.08 -4.54 -12.17
N PRO A 224 7.83 -4.83 -13.45
CA PRO A 224 6.51 -5.17 -13.94
C PRO A 224 6.05 -6.51 -13.36
N TYR A 225 4.84 -6.53 -12.79
CA TYR A 225 4.29 -7.76 -12.24
C TYR A 225 4.14 -8.84 -13.31
N LYS A 226 4.45 -10.07 -12.91
CA LYS A 226 4.23 -11.25 -13.74
C LYS A 226 2.98 -11.98 -13.26
N PRO A 227 2.14 -12.49 -14.19
CA PRO A 227 1.00 -13.31 -13.83
C PRO A 227 1.42 -14.55 -13.02
N ASP A 228 0.92 -14.67 -11.79
CA ASP A 228 1.07 -15.87 -10.96
C ASP A 228 -0.16 -16.75 -11.16
N VAL A 229 -0.02 -17.75 -12.03
CA VAL A 229 -1.10 -18.69 -12.39
C VAL A 229 -1.12 -19.84 -11.41
N HIS A 230 -2.28 -20.09 -10.80
CA HIS A 230 -2.51 -21.20 -9.86
C HIS A 230 -3.85 -21.89 -10.13
N THR A 231 -4.01 -23.10 -9.57
CA THR A 231 -5.20 -23.94 -9.72
C THR A 231 -6.11 -23.95 -8.49
N ASP A 232 -5.79 -23.18 -7.47
CA ASP A 232 -6.59 -23.09 -6.26
C ASP A 232 -7.88 -22.30 -6.53
N SER A 233 -9.02 -22.98 -6.59
CA SER A 233 -10.32 -22.40 -6.92
C SER A 233 -10.87 -21.42 -5.87
N ARG A 234 -10.27 -21.37 -4.68
CA ARG A 234 -10.65 -20.41 -3.63
C ARG A 234 -10.29 -18.99 -4.00
N PHE A 235 -9.29 -18.83 -4.86
CA PHE A 235 -8.74 -17.55 -5.27
C PHE A 235 -8.86 -17.35 -6.78
N ILE A 236 -8.99 -16.08 -7.19
CA ILE A 236 -8.97 -15.72 -8.62
C ILE A 236 -7.55 -15.85 -9.17
N SER A 237 -7.42 -16.41 -10.37
CA SER A 237 -6.16 -16.61 -11.09
C SER A 237 -6.25 -15.99 -12.50
N PRO A 238 -5.18 -15.34 -13.01
CA PRO A 238 -3.90 -15.13 -12.36
C PRO A 238 -3.96 -14.02 -11.29
N ARG A 239 -3.11 -14.10 -10.29
CA ARG A 239 -2.95 -13.05 -9.28
C ARG A 239 -1.67 -12.24 -9.49
N GLY A 240 -1.62 -11.04 -8.92
CA GLY A 240 -0.41 -10.25 -8.77
C GLY A 240 0.32 -10.57 -7.48
N GLY A 241 1.62 -10.28 -7.45
CA GLY A 241 2.41 -10.41 -6.23
C GLY A 241 3.86 -10.02 -6.46
N PHE A 242 4.56 -9.78 -5.37
CA PHE A 242 5.97 -9.42 -5.37
C PHE A 242 6.72 -10.20 -4.30
N ARG A 243 7.76 -10.94 -4.71
CA ARG A 243 8.48 -11.90 -3.85
C ARG A 243 9.83 -11.36 -3.36
N GLY A 244 9.90 -10.07 -3.14
CA GLY A 244 11.03 -9.42 -2.51
C GLY A 244 12.34 -9.65 -3.26
N ILE A 245 13.33 -10.13 -2.53
CA ILE A 245 14.69 -10.33 -3.03
C ILE A 245 14.79 -11.35 -4.19
N GLU A 246 13.79 -12.22 -4.35
CA GLU A 246 13.74 -13.17 -5.46
C GLU A 246 13.50 -12.48 -6.81
N GLU A 247 12.85 -11.33 -6.80
CA GLU A 247 12.44 -10.59 -7.99
C GLU A 247 13.17 -9.25 -8.15
N MET A 248 13.63 -8.65 -7.03
CA MET A 248 14.35 -7.38 -7.05
C MET A 248 15.45 -7.37 -6.00
N GLU A 249 16.70 -7.27 -6.43
CA GLU A 249 17.86 -7.25 -5.54
C GLU A 249 17.75 -6.15 -4.47
N GLY A 250 18.02 -6.52 -3.22
CA GLY A 250 17.97 -5.64 -2.06
C GLY A 250 16.56 -5.23 -1.62
N SER A 251 15.51 -5.78 -2.23
CA SER A 251 14.14 -5.55 -1.76
C SER A 251 13.90 -6.26 -0.42
N ARG A 252 13.18 -5.57 0.47
CA ARG A 252 12.75 -6.09 1.77
C ARG A 252 11.25 -6.38 1.83
N LEU A 253 10.53 -6.17 0.73
CA LEU A 253 9.09 -6.31 0.65
C LEU A 253 8.70 -7.62 -0.03
N TRP A 254 7.78 -8.37 0.59
CA TRP A 254 7.12 -9.53 -0.02
C TRP A 254 5.62 -9.47 0.24
N TYR A 255 4.79 -9.64 -0.79
CA TYR A 255 3.34 -9.71 -0.66
C TYR A 255 2.65 -10.34 -1.86
N LEU A 256 1.40 -10.78 -1.67
CA LEU A 256 0.54 -11.33 -2.72
C LEU A 256 -0.86 -10.73 -2.64
N TYR A 257 -1.47 -10.47 -3.79
CA TYR A 257 -2.89 -10.15 -3.90
C TYR A 257 -3.68 -11.44 -4.11
N ASN A 258 -4.38 -11.93 -3.07
CA ASN A 258 -5.21 -13.12 -3.17
C ASN A 258 -6.67 -12.69 -3.15
N ILE A 259 -7.32 -12.73 -4.31
CA ILE A 259 -8.73 -12.39 -4.39
C ILE A 259 -9.55 -13.61 -4.06
N VAL A 260 -10.12 -13.64 -2.85
CA VAL A 260 -10.96 -14.71 -2.35
C VAL A 260 -12.33 -14.59 -2.99
N GLN A 261 -12.83 -15.68 -3.61
CA GLN A 261 -14.08 -15.68 -4.38
C GLN A 261 -15.14 -16.64 -3.87
N GLN A 262 -14.86 -17.34 -2.77
CA GLN A 262 -15.83 -18.26 -2.14
C GLN A 262 -15.53 -18.42 -0.66
N GLU A 263 -16.51 -18.83 0.10
CA GLU A 263 -16.35 -19.27 1.49
C GLU A 263 -15.38 -20.44 1.55
N CYS A 264 -14.41 -20.34 2.44
CA CYS A 264 -13.31 -21.31 2.51
C CYS A 264 -12.48 -21.16 3.78
N THR A 265 -11.67 -22.16 4.02
CA THR A 265 -10.60 -22.11 5.02
C THR A 265 -9.26 -22.23 4.30
N PHE A 266 -8.31 -21.40 4.66
CA PHE A 266 -6.94 -21.48 4.14
C PHE A 266 -5.91 -21.10 5.20
N GLY A 267 -4.66 -21.46 4.91
CA GLY A 267 -3.60 -21.38 5.88
C GLY A 267 -3.75 -22.45 6.98
N GLU A 268 -2.66 -23.03 7.36
CA GLU A 268 -2.58 -23.91 8.54
C GLU A 268 -2.19 -23.05 9.73
N THR A 269 -2.42 -23.53 10.95
CA THR A 269 -1.86 -22.89 12.15
C THR A 269 -0.33 -22.86 12.02
N HIS A 270 0.24 -21.67 12.05
CA HIS A 270 1.68 -21.47 11.84
C HIS A 270 2.17 -20.19 12.54
N MET A 271 3.48 -20.03 12.57
CA MET A 271 4.14 -18.80 12.99
C MET A 271 5.31 -18.46 12.07
N HIS A 272 5.70 -17.20 12.05
CA HIS A 272 6.96 -16.73 11.47
C HIS A 272 7.97 -16.49 12.56
N HIS A 273 9.13 -17.13 12.49
CA HIS A 273 10.11 -17.07 13.57
C HIS A 273 10.85 -15.74 13.63
N ALA A 274 11.21 -15.17 12.48
CA ALA A 274 12.08 -13.99 12.38
C ALA A 274 11.42 -12.80 11.70
N VAL A 275 10.20 -12.94 11.18
CA VAL A 275 9.52 -11.91 10.41
C VAL A 275 8.21 -11.52 11.05
N GLU A 276 7.88 -10.24 10.92
CA GLU A 276 6.56 -9.70 11.20
C GLU A 276 5.72 -9.81 9.91
N GLU A 277 4.46 -10.17 10.06
CA GLU A 277 3.51 -10.22 8.95
C GLU A 277 2.36 -9.26 9.19
N TYR A 278 1.81 -8.73 8.13
CA TYR A 278 0.56 -7.99 8.12
C TYR A 278 -0.41 -8.69 7.17
N LEU A 279 -1.62 -8.92 7.63
CA LEU A 279 -2.71 -9.46 6.82
C LEU A 279 -3.69 -8.32 6.55
N PHE A 280 -3.75 -7.85 5.31
CA PHE A 280 -4.74 -6.86 4.90
C PHE A 280 -5.95 -7.56 4.30
N PHE A 281 -7.13 -7.15 4.75
CA PHE A 281 -8.43 -7.58 4.24
C PHE A 281 -9.16 -6.35 3.73
N THR A 282 -9.43 -6.29 2.43
CA THR A 282 -10.08 -5.14 1.79
C THR A 282 -11.11 -5.60 0.76
N GLY A 283 -11.94 -4.71 0.23
CA GLY A 283 -12.74 -5.01 -0.95
C GLY A 283 -11.85 -5.38 -2.13
N ALA A 284 -12.31 -6.26 -3.02
CA ALA A 284 -11.55 -6.67 -4.20
C ALA A 284 -11.48 -5.59 -5.28
N ASP A 285 -12.35 -4.58 -5.25
CA ASP A 285 -12.27 -3.36 -6.05
C ASP A 285 -11.82 -2.21 -5.15
N ILE A 286 -10.58 -1.79 -5.30
CA ILE A 286 -9.99 -0.74 -4.46
C ILE A 286 -10.64 0.64 -4.69
N SER A 287 -11.26 0.88 -5.85
CA SER A 287 -12.07 2.09 -6.05
C SER A 287 -13.35 2.10 -5.20
N LYS A 288 -13.70 0.94 -4.66
CA LYS A 288 -14.80 0.68 -3.74
C LYS A 288 -14.32 0.00 -2.46
N PHE A 289 -13.19 0.45 -1.97
CA PHE A 289 -12.41 -0.15 -0.89
C PHE A 289 -13.26 -0.64 0.30
N PHE A 290 -14.30 0.13 0.64
CA PHE A 290 -15.16 -0.11 1.80
C PHE A 290 -16.45 -0.88 1.47
N GLU A 291 -16.67 -1.29 0.22
CA GLU A 291 -17.69 -2.27 -0.13
C GLU A 291 -17.19 -3.67 0.28
N PHE A 292 -17.24 -3.95 1.58
CA PHE A 292 -16.71 -5.16 2.18
C PHE A 292 -17.88 -5.99 2.76
N ASP A 293 -18.28 -7.05 2.04
CA ASP A 293 -19.37 -7.93 2.45
C ASP A 293 -18.81 -9.34 2.76
N ALA A 294 -18.11 -9.42 3.87
CA ALA A 294 -17.51 -10.68 4.33
C ALA A 294 -17.54 -10.77 5.88
N GLU A 295 -17.52 -12.00 6.36
CA GLU A 295 -17.24 -12.33 7.76
C GLU A 295 -16.06 -13.31 7.78
N ILE A 296 -14.97 -12.90 8.43
CA ILE A 296 -13.69 -13.60 8.45
C ILE A 296 -13.32 -13.91 9.89
N GLU A 297 -12.91 -15.14 10.15
CA GLU A 297 -12.31 -15.51 11.43
C GLU A 297 -10.80 -15.73 11.24
N ILE A 298 -10.01 -15.23 12.17
CA ILE A 298 -8.59 -15.50 12.30
C ILE A 298 -8.27 -15.86 13.75
N SER A 299 -7.43 -16.89 13.93
CA SER A 299 -7.01 -17.32 15.26
C SER A 299 -5.58 -16.85 15.55
N LEU A 300 -5.33 -16.32 16.76
CA LEU A 300 -4.05 -15.80 17.23
C LEU A 300 -3.74 -16.39 18.59
N GLY A 301 -2.47 -16.75 18.86
CA GLY A 301 -2.11 -17.29 20.16
C GLY A 301 -0.62 -17.43 20.43
N PRO A 302 -0.24 -17.70 21.69
CA PRO A 302 1.16 -17.86 22.09
C PRO A 302 1.76 -19.19 21.63
N ASP A 303 0.92 -20.18 21.40
CA ASP A 303 1.26 -21.51 20.92
C ASP A 303 0.08 -22.08 20.11
N PRO A 304 0.27 -23.19 19.35
CA PRO A 304 -0.76 -23.70 18.46
C PRO A 304 -1.97 -24.36 19.16
N GLU A 305 -1.89 -24.60 20.45
CA GLU A 305 -2.96 -25.24 21.25
C GLU A 305 -3.81 -24.22 22.00
N HIS A 306 -3.34 -22.97 22.14
CA HIS A 306 -4.00 -21.88 22.86
C HIS A 306 -4.23 -20.68 21.96
N LEU A 307 -5.11 -20.83 20.98
CA LEU A 307 -5.49 -19.77 20.04
C LEU A 307 -6.82 -19.14 20.47
N GLU A 308 -6.91 -17.82 20.35
CA GLU A 308 -8.15 -17.04 20.42
C GLU A 308 -8.60 -16.67 19.03
N THR A 309 -9.90 -16.78 18.74
CA THR A 309 -10.48 -16.47 17.42
C THR A 309 -11.07 -15.06 17.43
N TYR A 310 -10.76 -14.31 16.40
CA TYR A 310 -11.20 -12.93 16.16
C TYR A 310 -12.00 -12.85 14.88
N THR A 311 -13.08 -12.06 14.90
CA THR A 311 -13.97 -11.85 13.75
C THR A 311 -13.71 -10.49 13.11
N ILE A 312 -13.58 -10.47 11.79
CA ILE A 312 -13.37 -9.29 10.96
C ILE A 312 -14.56 -9.15 10.02
N THR A 313 -15.24 -7.99 10.05
CA THR A 313 -16.41 -7.67 9.22
C THR A 313 -16.28 -6.35 8.48
N GLU A 314 -15.13 -5.68 8.59
CA GLU A 314 -14.81 -4.42 7.92
C GLU A 314 -13.38 -4.48 7.38
N PRO A 315 -13.00 -3.66 6.38
CA PRO A 315 -11.63 -3.57 5.92
C PRO A 315 -10.67 -3.37 7.09
N SER A 316 -9.71 -4.28 7.23
CA SER A 316 -8.87 -4.35 8.42
C SER A 316 -7.45 -4.79 8.10
N VAL A 317 -6.55 -4.46 9.00
CA VAL A 317 -5.20 -5.02 9.05
C VAL A 317 -5.02 -5.80 10.35
N VAL A 318 -4.42 -6.98 10.25
CA VAL A 318 -3.98 -7.78 11.39
C VAL A 318 -2.48 -7.84 11.38
N ARG A 319 -1.85 -7.33 12.43
CA ARG A 319 -0.40 -7.41 12.62
C ARG A 319 -0.04 -8.68 13.36
N ILE A 320 0.86 -9.46 12.80
CA ILE A 320 1.37 -10.70 13.38
C ILE A 320 2.84 -10.49 13.76
N PRO A 321 3.16 -10.21 15.01
CA PRO A 321 4.55 -10.15 15.48
C PRO A 321 5.27 -11.48 15.26
N ALA A 322 6.58 -11.42 15.05
CA ALA A 322 7.40 -12.63 14.98
C ALA A 322 7.20 -13.50 16.22
N GLY A 323 7.04 -14.80 16.00
CA GLY A 323 6.80 -15.78 17.05
C GLY A 323 5.34 -15.93 17.49
N LEU A 324 4.41 -15.10 17.01
CA LEU A 324 2.99 -15.27 17.30
C LEU A 324 2.39 -16.32 16.36
N TRP A 325 1.73 -17.32 16.95
CA TRP A 325 0.98 -18.33 16.22
C TRP A 325 -0.31 -17.75 15.70
N HIS A 326 -0.66 -18.08 14.44
CA HIS A 326 -1.86 -17.59 13.80
C HIS A 326 -2.40 -18.55 12.74
N GLY A 327 -3.64 -18.26 12.30
CA GLY A 327 -4.37 -19.12 11.38
C GLY A 327 -5.04 -20.33 12.04
N PRO A 328 -5.90 -21.04 11.29
CA PRO A 328 -6.27 -20.74 9.91
C PRO A 328 -7.04 -19.42 9.76
N VAL A 329 -7.13 -18.92 8.52
CA VAL A 329 -8.09 -17.89 8.11
C VAL A 329 -9.33 -18.59 7.58
N VAL A 330 -10.50 -18.25 8.12
CA VAL A 330 -11.78 -18.85 7.77
C VAL A 330 -12.69 -17.78 7.21
N ILE A 331 -13.07 -17.89 5.97
CA ILE A 331 -14.07 -17.03 5.34
C ILE A 331 -15.44 -17.68 5.62
N LYS A 332 -16.14 -17.18 6.64
CA LYS A 332 -17.42 -17.72 7.14
C LYS A 332 -18.60 -17.34 6.25
N ARG A 333 -18.54 -16.12 5.72
CA ARG A 333 -19.54 -15.56 4.82
C ARG A 333 -18.83 -14.67 3.81
N LEU A 334 -19.25 -14.76 2.56
CA LEU A 334 -18.72 -13.95 1.47
C LEU A 334 -19.87 -13.53 0.53
N GLY A 335 -20.34 -12.29 0.66
CA GLY A 335 -21.33 -11.70 -0.24
C GLY A 335 -20.72 -11.09 -1.49
N ALA A 336 -19.43 -10.69 -1.42
CA ALA A 336 -18.64 -10.19 -2.56
C ALA A 336 -17.20 -10.62 -2.40
N PRO A 337 -16.43 -10.79 -3.51
CA PRO A 337 -15.00 -11.09 -3.44
C PRO A 337 -14.23 -10.04 -2.63
N ILE A 338 -13.25 -10.50 -1.87
CA ILE A 338 -12.35 -9.65 -1.08
C ILE A 338 -10.90 -9.84 -1.49
N ASN A 339 -10.08 -8.82 -1.29
CA ASN A 339 -8.64 -8.94 -1.38
C ASN A 339 -8.07 -9.33 -0.01
N PHE A 340 -7.36 -10.43 0.03
CA PHE A 340 -6.52 -10.88 1.14
C PHE A 340 -5.05 -10.73 0.75
N GLU A 341 -4.34 -9.89 1.48
CA GLU A 341 -2.95 -9.55 1.17
C GLU A 341 -2.04 -9.88 2.34
N PRO A 342 -1.35 -11.04 2.34
CA PRO A 342 -0.25 -11.31 3.25
C PRO A 342 0.95 -10.47 2.83
N PHE A 343 1.51 -9.75 3.79
CA PHE A 343 2.52 -8.73 3.56
C PHE A 343 3.66 -8.87 4.57
N TYR A 344 4.89 -9.01 4.07
CA TYR A 344 6.10 -9.19 4.88
C TYR A 344 7.08 -8.05 4.60
N PRO A 345 7.37 -7.18 5.59
CA PRO A 345 8.19 -5.98 5.37
C PRO A 345 9.70 -6.25 5.28
N ASN A 346 10.17 -7.46 5.40
CA ASN A 346 11.61 -7.79 5.37
C ASN A 346 12.02 -8.76 4.25
N GLY A 347 11.18 -8.95 3.24
CA GLY A 347 11.53 -9.61 1.98
C GLY A 347 11.79 -11.11 2.06
N SER A 348 11.58 -11.75 3.21
CA SER A 348 11.73 -13.19 3.36
C SER A 348 10.43 -13.85 3.80
N TYR A 349 10.19 -15.06 3.28
CA TYR A 349 9.05 -15.87 3.65
C TYR A 349 9.52 -17.20 4.20
N GLY A 350 9.25 -17.44 5.46
CA GLY A 350 9.50 -18.72 6.11
C GLY A 350 8.55 -18.92 7.27
N LYS A 351 8.03 -20.12 7.46
CA LYS A 351 7.07 -20.42 8.51
C LYS A 351 7.32 -21.76 9.19
N VAL A 352 6.89 -21.84 10.43
CA VAL A 352 6.77 -23.07 11.21
C VAL A 352 5.31 -23.44 11.27
N ILE A 353 4.96 -24.62 10.80
CA ILE A 353 3.60 -25.16 10.84
C ILE A 353 3.53 -26.18 11.97
N TYR A 354 2.43 -26.20 12.71
CA TYR A 354 2.10 -27.26 13.64
C TYR A 354 1.04 -28.17 13.05
N ARG A 355 1.36 -29.47 12.89
CA ARG A 355 0.44 -30.45 12.35
C ARG A 355 0.68 -31.81 13.04
N ASP A 356 -0.39 -32.43 13.55
CA ASP A 356 -0.36 -33.76 14.18
C ASP A 356 0.70 -33.87 15.27
N GLY A 357 0.83 -32.85 16.12
CA GLY A 357 1.80 -32.80 17.21
C GLY A 357 3.26 -32.54 16.78
N GLN A 358 3.49 -32.16 15.52
CA GLN A 358 4.83 -31.96 14.97
C GLN A 358 5.02 -30.55 14.44
N TYR A 359 6.24 -29.99 14.61
CA TYR A 359 6.66 -28.72 14.01
C TYR A 359 7.31 -28.96 12.65
N ILE A 360 6.76 -28.38 11.60
CA ILE A 360 7.23 -28.51 10.22
C ILE A 360 7.73 -27.15 9.75
N TYR A 361 9.01 -27.07 9.38
CA TYR A 361 9.64 -25.85 8.89
C TYR A 361 9.49 -25.77 7.36
N LYS A 362 9.01 -24.63 6.85
CA LYS A 362 8.86 -24.34 5.40
C LYS A 362 9.44 -22.98 5.07
N GLY A 363 10.03 -22.85 3.90
CA GLY A 363 10.57 -21.59 3.37
C GLY A 363 12.08 -21.47 3.54
N ARG A 364 12.62 -20.31 3.08
CA ARG A 364 14.03 -19.94 3.19
C ARG A 364 14.27 -19.19 4.52
N ASP A 365 15.48 -19.20 5.01
CA ASP A 365 15.98 -18.38 6.14
C ASP A 365 15.39 -18.66 7.53
N LEU A 366 14.80 -19.83 7.73
CA LEU A 366 14.47 -20.26 9.08
C LEU A 366 15.74 -20.77 9.80
N PRO A 367 15.99 -20.35 11.06
CA PRO A 367 17.02 -21.00 11.85
C PRO A 367 16.66 -22.49 11.94
N ARG A 368 17.59 -23.34 11.55
CA ARG A 368 17.44 -24.77 11.79
C ARG A 368 17.51 -24.99 13.29
N PRO A 369 16.65 -25.85 13.86
CA PRO A 369 16.68 -26.15 15.28
C PRO A 369 18.03 -26.73 15.73
#